data_b19c197311b1196a6712212853b7ad02
#
_entry.id   b19c197311b1196a6712212853b7ad02
#
_cell.length_a   1.000
_cell.length_b   1.000
_cell.length_c   1.000
_cell.angle_alpha   90.00
_cell.angle_beta   90.00
_cell.angle_gamma   90.00
#
_symmetry.space_group_name_H-M   'P 1'
#
loop_
_entity.id
_entity.type
_entity.pdbx_description
1 polymer ?
#
loop_
_entity_poly.entity_id
_entity_poly.type
_entity_poly.pdbx_seq_one_letter_code
_entity_poly.pdbx_strand_id
1 'polypeptide(L)'
;MNIPFHKKCFTLLAILVLFFVLNGSTSAQIEEGVDAPNFTLKDLEGKEVSLNEFRGKYVLVNFWATWCGPCKIEMPSLETLYQRFKNKNFAMLAISNDMFGATVVKPFVKSNKINFPVLLDQNLKASNGFGVVSLPSTFMIDPKGKIIGALLGAEDWATPSNILYFENLLK
;
A
#
# COMPACT_ATOMS: atom_id res chain seq x y z
N MET A 1 -21.97 -58.84 -15.43
CA MET A 1 -22.30 -58.10 -14.21
C MET A 1 -22.25 -56.61 -14.59
N ASN A 2 -23.43 -56.05 -14.96
CA ASN A 2 -23.53 -54.70 -15.52
C ASN A 2 -23.67 -53.69 -14.35
N ILE A 3 -22.65 -52.87 -14.18
CA ILE A 3 -22.72 -51.73 -13.26
C ILE A 3 -23.49 -50.62 -13.98
N PRO A 4 -24.61 -50.11 -13.41
CA PRO A 4 -25.47 -49.16 -14.11
C PRO A 4 -24.74 -47.82 -14.29
N PHE A 5 -24.83 -47.32 -15.53
CA PHE A 5 -24.18 -46.10 -16.06
C PHE A 5 -24.38 -44.85 -15.18
N HIS A 6 -25.48 -44.76 -14.44
CA HIS A 6 -25.80 -43.66 -13.54
C HIS A 6 -24.86 -43.50 -12.33
N LYS A 7 -24.25 -44.59 -11.83
CA LYS A 7 -23.34 -44.50 -10.68
C LYS A 7 -21.95 -43.91 -11.03
N LYS A 8 -21.51 -44.12 -12.29
CA LYS A 8 -20.23 -43.58 -12.77
C LYS A 8 -20.29 -42.05 -13.04
N CYS A 9 -21.46 -41.55 -13.45
CA CYS A 9 -21.65 -40.13 -13.70
C CYS A 9 -21.68 -39.31 -12.38
N PHE A 10 -22.28 -39.87 -11.31
CA PHE A 10 -22.34 -39.20 -10.00
C PHE A 10 -20.98 -39.13 -9.31
N THR A 11 -20.13 -40.13 -9.44
CA THR A 11 -18.77 -40.14 -8.86
C THR A 11 -17.84 -39.16 -9.58
N LEU A 12 -17.94 -39.04 -10.92
CA LEU A 12 -17.17 -38.06 -11.69
C LEU A 12 -17.58 -36.64 -11.39
N LEU A 13 -18.87 -36.38 -11.22
CA LEU A 13 -19.35 -35.04 -10.83
C LEU A 13 -18.91 -34.63 -9.42
N ALA A 14 -18.94 -35.60 -8.47
CA ALA A 14 -18.48 -35.34 -7.09
C ALA A 14 -16.97 -35.07 -7.03
N ILE A 15 -16.15 -35.73 -7.85
CA ILE A 15 -14.71 -35.50 -7.93
C ILE A 15 -14.42 -34.12 -8.57
N LEU A 16 -15.18 -33.69 -9.57
CA LEU A 16 -15.03 -32.38 -10.22
C LEU A 16 -15.42 -31.23 -9.30
N VAL A 17 -16.47 -31.42 -8.50
CA VAL A 17 -16.87 -30.42 -7.46
C VAL A 17 -15.83 -30.34 -6.35
N LEU A 18 -15.26 -31.47 -5.92
CA LEU A 18 -14.20 -31.48 -4.90
C LEU A 18 -12.92 -30.80 -5.39
N PHE A 19 -12.58 -30.94 -6.67
CA PHE A 19 -11.43 -30.25 -7.28
C PHE A 19 -11.62 -28.73 -7.39
N PHE A 20 -12.87 -28.26 -7.56
CA PHE A 20 -13.18 -26.84 -7.64
C PHE A 20 -13.17 -26.16 -6.27
N VAL A 21 -13.49 -26.89 -5.20
CA VAL A 21 -13.48 -26.35 -3.81
C VAL A 21 -12.06 -26.24 -3.24
N LEU A 22 -11.10 -27.02 -3.77
CA LEU A 22 -9.69 -27.00 -3.35
C LEU A 22 -8.86 -25.89 -4.02
N ASN A 23 -9.39 -25.24 -5.08
CA ASN A 23 -8.80 -24.06 -5.69
C ASN A 23 -9.43 -22.78 -5.12
N GLY A 24 -9.50 -22.70 -3.78
CA GLY A 24 -9.90 -21.49 -3.09
C GLY A 24 -9.04 -20.32 -3.55
N SER A 25 -9.69 -19.27 -4.03
CA SER A 25 -9.07 -18.02 -4.45
C SER A 25 -8.13 -17.54 -3.33
N THR A 26 -6.83 -17.61 -3.58
CA THR A 26 -5.84 -16.94 -2.75
C THR A 26 -6.04 -15.44 -2.98
N SER A 27 -6.88 -14.82 -2.17
CA SER A 27 -6.80 -13.37 -1.99
C SER A 27 -5.36 -13.10 -1.54
N ALA A 28 -4.67 -12.20 -2.21
CA ALA A 28 -3.35 -11.74 -1.80
C ALA A 28 -3.49 -11.11 -0.41
N GLN A 29 -3.33 -11.91 0.63
CA GLN A 29 -3.23 -11.43 1.99
C GLN A 29 -1.82 -10.88 2.13
N ILE A 30 -1.74 -9.60 2.46
CA ILE A 30 -0.48 -8.97 2.80
C ILE A 30 -0.06 -9.57 4.13
N GLU A 31 0.95 -10.44 4.12
CA GLU A 31 1.47 -11.08 5.32
C GLU A 31 2.16 -10.03 6.20
N GLU A 32 1.62 -9.82 7.40
CA GLU A 32 2.29 -9.00 8.41
C GLU A 32 3.58 -9.66 8.89
N GLY A 33 4.59 -8.85 9.19
CA GLY A 33 5.89 -9.31 9.69
C GLY A 33 6.88 -9.73 8.62
N VAL A 34 6.54 -9.64 7.32
CA VAL A 34 7.51 -9.81 6.22
C VAL A 34 8.35 -8.55 6.03
N ASP A 35 9.56 -8.73 5.50
CA ASP A 35 10.43 -7.60 5.19
C ASP A 35 9.81 -6.75 4.07
N ALA A 36 9.72 -5.43 4.31
CA ALA A 36 9.25 -4.51 3.30
C ALA A 36 10.24 -4.49 2.12
N PRO A 37 9.74 -4.62 0.87
CA PRO A 37 10.58 -4.52 -0.31
C PRO A 37 11.30 -3.17 -0.34
N ASN A 38 12.64 -3.19 -0.43
CA ASN A 38 13.39 -1.95 -0.55
C ASN A 38 13.21 -1.33 -1.93
N PHE A 39 13.17 -0.01 -1.96
CA PHE A 39 13.20 0.77 -3.19
C PHE A 39 14.20 1.93 -3.06
N THR A 40 14.64 2.44 -4.19
CA THR A 40 15.30 3.74 -4.32
C THR A 40 14.61 4.50 -5.42
N LEU A 41 13.99 5.61 -5.07
CA LEU A 41 13.19 6.46 -5.96
C LEU A 41 13.68 7.91 -5.88
N LYS A 42 13.37 8.71 -6.89
CA LYS A 42 13.67 10.14 -6.87
C LYS A 42 12.53 10.90 -6.20
N ASP A 43 12.89 11.88 -5.39
CA ASP A 43 11.95 12.90 -4.94
C ASP A 43 11.63 13.92 -6.05
N LEU A 44 10.84 14.93 -5.71
CA LEU A 44 10.45 15.96 -6.66
C LEU A 44 11.62 16.85 -7.12
N GLU A 45 12.69 16.93 -6.38
CA GLU A 45 13.93 17.68 -6.67
C GLU A 45 14.97 16.82 -7.40
N GLY A 46 14.69 15.52 -7.59
CA GLY A 46 15.56 14.58 -8.30
C GLY A 46 16.59 13.89 -7.39
N LYS A 47 16.53 14.12 -6.08
CA LYS A 47 17.36 13.41 -5.10
C LYS A 47 16.88 11.98 -4.92
N GLU A 48 17.79 11.03 -4.90
CA GLU A 48 17.48 9.64 -4.59
C GLU A 48 17.18 9.46 -3.10
N VAL A 49 16.12 8.70 -2.81
CA VAL A 49 15.65 8.36 -1.47
C VAL A 49 15.40 6.86 -1.43
N SER A 50 16.03 6.17 -0.49
CA SER A 50 15.82 4.73 -0.27
C SER A 50 15.00 4.48 0.98
N LEU A 51 14.11 3.47 0.92
CA LEU A 51 13.35 3.05 2.11
C LEU A 51 14.28 2.63 3.26
N ASN A 52 15.43 2.05 2.96
CA ASN A 52 16.42 1.64 3.97
C ASN A 52 17.00 2.80 4.79
N GLU A 53 16.95 4.04 4.30
CA GLU A 53 17.39 5.23 5.04
C GLU A 53 16.50 5.53 6.26
N PHE A 54 15.31 4.94 6.30
CA PHE A 54 14.33 5.14 7.37
C PHE A 54 14.33 4.01 8.41
N ARG A 55 15.32 3.10 8.38
CA ARG A 55 15.49 2.10 9.44
C ARG A 55 15.59 2.79 10.81
N GLY A 56 14.96 2.21 11.82
CA GLY A 56 14.82 2.81 13.15
C GLY A 56 13.59 3.69 13.31
N LYS A 57 12.83 3.97 12.25
CA LYS A 57 11.56 4.73 12.31
C LYS A 57 10.38 3.87 11.87
N TYR A 58 9.20 4.22 12.36
CA TYR A 58 7.96 3.79 11.72
C TYR A 58 7.77 4.55 10.42
N VAL A 59 7.42 3.85 9.34
CA VAL A 59 7.26 4.46 8.00
C VAL A 59 5.87 4.16 7.46
N LEU A 60 5.11 5.20 7.14
CA LEU A 60 3.89 5.10 6.36
C LEU A 60 4.25 5.28 4.88
N VAL A 61 4.07 4.23 4.09
CA VAL A 61 4.25 4.26 2.64
C VAL A 61 2.87 4.27 2.00
N ASN A 62 2.53 5.34 1.28
CA ASN A 62 1.25 5.49 0.60
C ASN A 62 1.47 5.57 -0.92
N PHE A 63 0.88 4.65 -1.69
CA PHE A 63 0.91 4.64 -3.15
C PHE A 63 -0.32 5.35 -3.70
N TRP A 64 -0.10 6.31 -4.60
CA TRP A 64 -1.14 7.20 -5.11
C TRP A 64 -0.85 7.70 -6.54
N ALA A 65 -1.77 8.46 -7.13
CA ALA A 65 -1.53 9.19 -8.38
C ALA A 65 -2.42 10.44 -8.48
N THR A 66 -2.02 11.40 -9.30
CA THR A 66 -2.76 12.65 -9.52
C THR A 66 -4.12 12.43 -10.19
N TRP A 67 -4.28 11.36 -10.95
CA TRP A 67 -5.52 10.97 -11.62
C TRP A 67 -6.45 10.09 -10.76
N CYS A 68 -5.97 9.63 -9.59
CA CYS A 68 -6.72 8.77 -8.68
C CYS A 68 -7.69 9.61 -7.82
N GLY A 69 -9.00 9.49 -8.06
CA GLY A 69 -10.04 10.21 -7.33
C GLY A 69 -10.01 9.96 -5.81
N PRO A 70 -10.08 8.70 -5.35
CA PRO A 70 -10.02 8.37 -3.92
C PRO A 70 -8.73 8.86 -3.25
N CYS A 71 -7.57 8.78 -3.94
CA CYS A 71 -6.31 9.29 -3.41
C CYS A 71 -6.38 10.80 -3.10
N LYS A 72 -7.01 11.59 -3.97
CA LYS A 72 -7.17 13.03 -3.75
C LYS A 72 -8.04 13.35 -2.53
N ILE A 73 -9.01 12.49 -2.23
CA ILE A 73 -9.90 12.66 -1.07
C ILE A 73 -9.15 12.47 0.24
N GLU A 74 -8.20 11.51 0.31
CA GLU A 74 -7.45 11.24 1.54
C GLU A 74 -6.28 12.22 1.80
N MET A 75 -5.78 12.95 0.77
CA MET A 75 -4.60 13.83 0.90
C MET A 75 -4.68 14.84 2.05
N PRO A 76 -5.80 15.53 2.31
CA PRO A 76 -5.88 16.47 3.44
C PRO A 76 -5.71 15.79 4.81
N SER A 77 -6.24 14.59 4.97
CA SER A 77 -6.12 13.83 6.21
C SER A 77 -4.69 13.26 6.40
N LEU A 78 -4.04 12.82 5.31
CA LEU A 78 -2.61 12.45 5.31
C LEU A 78 -1.74 13.65 5.72
N GLU A 79 -2.01 14.84 5.18
CA GLU A 79 -1.27 16.05 5.55
C GLU A 79 -1.46 16.37 7.04
N THR A 80 -2.67 16.25 7.57
CA THR A 80 -2.96 16.42 9.00
C THR A 80 -2.16 15.44 9.86
N LEU A 81 -2.16 14.16 9.48
CA LEU A 81 -1.39 13.12 10.16
C LEU A 81 0.11 13.45 10.12
N TYR A 82 0.64 13.79 8.94
CA TYR A 82 2.04 14.13 8.77
C TYR A 82 2.46 15.32 9.66
N GLN A 83 1.72 16.42 9.65
CA GLN A 83 2.04 17.58 10.45
C GLN A 83 2.07 17.27 11.96
N ARG A 84 1.18 16.37 12.41
CA ARG A 84 1.12 15.98 13.82
C ARG A 84 2.32 15.12 14.25
N PHE A 85 2.82 14.23 13.37
CA PHE A 85 3.80 13.21 13.77
C PHE A 85 5.18 13.36 13.13
N LYS A 86 5.41 14.28 12.19
CA LYS A 86 6.69 14.47 11.46
C LYS A 86 7.92 14.67 12.37
N ASN A 87 7.72 15.15 13.60
CA ASN A 87 8.79 15.37 14.58
C ASN A 87 8.95 14.21 15.59
N LYS A 88 8.24 13.11 15.37
CA LYS A 88 8.33 11.88 16.17
C LYS A 88 9.21 10.85 15.46
N ASN A 89 9.31 9.64 16.04
CA ASN A 89 9.97 8.51 15.40
C ASN A 89 9.15 7.93 14.23
N PHE A 90 8.80 8.80 13.28
CA PHE A 90 7.88 8.56 12.18
C PHE A 90 8.40 9.18 10.88
N ALA A 91 8.13 8.52 9.77
CA ALA A 91 8.30 9.05 8.42
C ALA A 91 7.08 8.73 7.57
N MET A 92 6.76 9.60 6.61
CA MET A 92 5.75 9.37 5.61
C MET A 92 6.40 9.49 4.23
N LEU A 93 6.15 8.53 3.35
CA LEU A 93 6.64 8.49 1.97
C LEU A 93 5.43 8.27 1.05
N ALA A 94 5.01 9.31 0.35
CA ALA A 94 3.95 9.21 -0.64
C ALA A 94 4.55 8.92 -2.02
N ILE A 95 4.28 7.72 -2.55
CA ILE A 95 4.86 7.22 -3.80
C ILE A 95 3.86 7.44 -4.93
N SER A 96 4.20 8.32 -5.86
CA SER A 96 3.36 8.63 -7.03
C SER A 96 3.63 7.65 -8.16
N ASN A 97 2.54 7.06 -8.67
CA ASN A 97 2.51 6.18 -9.84
C ASN A 97 2.26 6.95 -11.16
N ASP A 98 2.43 8.27 -11.15
CA ASP A 98 2.25 9.08 -12.35
C ASP A 98 3.37 8.84 -13.37
N MET A 99 3.02 8.37 -14.56
CA MET A 99 3.95 8.10 -15.65
C MET A 99 4.75 9.36 -16.06
N PHE A 100 4.13 10.54 -16.00
CA PHE A 100 4.77 11.81 -16.33
C PHE A 100 5.58 12.41 -15.16
N GLY A 101 5.65 11.72 -14.02
CA GLY A 101 6.49 12.04 -12.88
C GLY A 101 6.34 13.49 -12.40
N ALA A 102 7.46 14.15 -12.15
CA ALA A 102 7.50 15.50 -11.58
C ALA A 102 6.69 16.54 -12.37
N THR A 103 6.52 16.37 -13.69
CA THR A 103 5.79 17.32 -14.54
C THR A 103 4.33 17.51 -14.12
N VAL A 104 3.68 16.43 -13.69
CA VAL A 104 2.28 16.46 -13.23
C VAL A 104 2.17 16.48 -11.70
N VAL A 105 3.14 15.88 -11.01
CA VAL A 105 3.10 15.74 -9.56
C VAL A 105 3.45 17.05 -8.84
N LYS A 106 4.47 17.81 -9.28
CA LYS A 106 4.84 19.08 -8.68
C LYS A 106 3.70 20.11 -8.62
N PRO A 107 3.00 20.41 -9.73
CA PRO A 107 1.88 21.35 -9.69
C PRO A 107 0.75 20.85 -8.78
N PHE A 108 0.48 19.54 -8.79
CA PHE A 108 -0.53 18.95 -7.90
C PHE A 108 -0.17 19.14 -6.41
N VAL A 109 1.04 18.78 -6.02
CA VAL A 109 1.56 18.93 -4.63
C VAL A 109 1.47 20.39 -4.18
N LYS A 110 1.91 21.33 -5.04
CA LYS A 110 1.84 22.76 -4.75
C LYS A 110 0.40 23.26 -4.57
N SER A 111 -0.51 22.89 -5.48
CA SER A 111 -1.91 23.33 -5.44
C SER A 111 -2.67 22.79 -4.24
N ASN A 112 -2.33 21.57 -3.78
CA ASN A 112 -2.97 20.91 -2.65
C ASN A 112 -2.22 21.16 -1.32
N LYS A 113 -1.16 21.98 -1.31
CA LYS A 113 -0.36 22.34 -0.12
C LYS A 113 0.16 21.13 0.63
N ILE A 114 0.60 20.10 -0.11
CA ILE A 114 1.16 18.87 0.44
C ILE A 114 2.61 19.16 0.87
N ASN A 115 2.96 18.83 2.12
CA ASN A 115 4.28 19.06 2.70
C ASN A 115 5.02 17.77 3.07
N PHE A 116 4.37 16.62 3.06
CA PHE A 116 5.04 15.35 3.25
C PHE A 116 5.89 14.96 2.04
N PRO A 117 6.95 14.14 2.21
CA PRO A 117 7.81 13.68 1.14
C PRO A 117 7.05 12.90 0.06
N VAL A 118 7.29 13.29 -1.20
CA VAL A 118 6.70 12.64 -2.37
C VAL A 118 7.81 12.08 -3.25
N LEU A 119 7.71 10.79 -3.59
CA LEU A 119 8.65 10.07 -4.44
C LEU A 119 7.97 9.64 -5.73
N LEU A 120 8.75 9.43 -6.80
CA LEU A 120 8.27 9.16 -8.14
C LEU A 120 8.57 7.71 -8.55
N ASP A 121 7.53 6.90 -8.73
CA ASP A 121 7.61 5.51 -9.19
C ASP A 121 7.04 5.35 -10.62
N GLN A 122 7.60 6.09 -11.57
CA GLN A 122 7.11 6.15 -12.96
C GLN A 122 7.09 4.79 -13.66
N ASN A 123 7.94 3.86 -13.24
CA ASN A 123 8.05 2.50 -13.80
C ASN A 123 7.36 1.44 -12.94
N LEU A 124 6.62 1.85 -11.92
CA LEU A 124 5.87 0.98 -11.00
C LEU A 124 6.73 -0.08 -10.30
N LYS A 125 8.04 0.16 -10.16
CA LYS A 125 8.97 -0.82 -9.59
C LYS A 125 8.71 -1.04 -8.10
N ALA A 126 8.54 0.05 -7.35
CA ALA A 126 8.20 -0.02 -5.93
C ALA A 126 6.78 -0.56 -5.74
N SER A 127 5.81 -0.07 -6.52
CA SER A 127 4.43 -0.56 -6.50
C SER A 127 4.33 -2.07 -6.74
N ASN A 128 5.03 -2.57 -7.75
CA ASN A 128 5.06 -4.01 -8.05
C ASN A 128 5.74 -4.80 -6.92
N GLY A 129 6.82 -4.27 -6.35
CA GLY A 129 7.51 -4.88 -5.21
C GLY A 129 6.60 -5.05 -3.99
N PHE A 130 5.76 -4.06 -3.71
CA PHE A 130 4.77 -4.09 -2.63
C PHE A 130 3.48 -4.83 -3.01
N GLY A 131 3.34 -5.34 -4.22
CA GLY A 131 2.13 -6.02 -4.67
C GLY A 131 0.91 -5.09 -4.78
N VAL A 132 1.13 -3.81 -5.09
CA VAL A 132 0.05 -2.82 -5.25
C VAL A 132 -0.77 -3.15 -6.49
N VAL A 133 -2.05 -3.46 -6.29
CA VAL A 133 -3.00 -3.80 -7.37
C VAL A 133 -4.06 -2.71 -7.60
N SER A 134 -4.18 -1.79 -6.65
CA SER A 134 -5.14 -0.67 -6.72
C SER A 134 -4.59 0.55 -5.97
N LEU A 135 -5.12 1.74 -6.28
CA LEU A 135 -4.79 2.99 -5.59
C LEU A 135 -6.02 3.57 -4.89
N PRO A 136 -5.83 4.16 -3.69
CA PRO A 136 -4.59 4.19 -2.93
C PRO A 136 -4.33 2.85 -2.24
N SER A 137 -3.06 2.58 -1.94
CA SER A 137 -2.62 1.48 -1.08
C SER A 137 -1.61 2.01 -0.08
N THR A 138 -1.83 1.70 1.19
CA THR A 138 -0.98 2.21 2.28
C THR A 138 -0.42 1.08 3.09
N PHE A 139 0.88 1.16 3.39
CA PHE A 139 1.61 0.17 4.18
C PHE A 139 2.24 0.84 5.39
N MET A 140 2.11 0.21 6.55
CA MET A 140 2.81 0.60 7.77
C MET A 140 4.02 -0.31 7.98
N ILE A 141 5.18 0.29 8.17
CA ILE A 141 6.47 -0.42 8.32
C ILE A 141 7.05 -0.09 9.68
N ASP A 142 7.51 -1.09 10.40
CA ASP A 142 8.14 -0.95 11.72
C ASP A 142 9.61 -0.47 11.63
N PRO A 143 10.26 -0.09 12.75
CA PRO A 143 11.65 0.33 12.78
C PRO A 143 12.65 -0.74 12.30
N LYS A 144 12.27 -2.02 12.29
CA LYS A 144 13.09 -3.11 11.75
C LYS A 144 12.89 -3.29 10.24
N GLY A 145 11.94 -2.53 9.63
CA GLY A 145 11.62 -2.57 8.22
C GLY A 145 10.66 -3.69 7.85
N LYS A 146 9.87 -4.17 8.78
CA LYS A 146 8.83 -5.17 8.52
C LYS A 146 7.48 -4.51 8.31
N ILE A 147 6.70 -5.02 7.37
CA ILE A 147 5.30 -4.60 7.18
C ILE A 147 4.50 -5.08 8.39
N ILE A 148 3.85 -4.15 9.09
CA ILE A 148 3.00 -4.41 10.26
C ILE A 148 1.54 -4.04 10.02
N GLY A 149 1.20 -3.60 8.84
CA GLY A 149 -0.17 -3.32 8.42
C GLY A 149 -0.23 -2.85 6.99
N ALA A 150 -1.37 -3.10 6.34
CA ALA A 150 -1.65 -2.61 5.01
C ALA A 150 -3.14 -2.31 4.88
N LEU A 151 -3.43 -1.26 4.10
CA LEU A 151 -4.79 -0.80 3.84
C LEU A 151 -4.95 -0.55 2.35
N LEU A 152 -6.00 -1.10 1.76
CA LEU A 152 -6.38 -0.90 0.37
C LEU A 152 -7.58 0.04 0.31
N GLY A 153 -7.48 1.07 -0.51
CA GLY A 153 -8.51 2.11 -0.62
C GLY A 153 -8.22 3.32 0.27
N ALA A 154 -9.04 4.38 0.07
CA ALA A 154 -8.86 5.65 0.78
C ALA A 154 -9.33 5.55 2.23
N GLU A 155 -8.62 6.26 3.11
CA GLU A 155 -8.90 6.35 4.54
C GLU A 155 -8.91 7.81 5.01
N ASP A 156 -9.70 8.12 6.02
CA ASP A 156 -9.56 9.39 6.76
C ASP A 156 -8.54 9.22 7.89
N TRP A 157 -7.30 9.56 7.58
CA TRP A 157 -6.16 9.45 8.50
C TRP A 157 -6.22 10.40 9.70
N ALA A 158 -7.13 11.39 9.68
CA ALA A 158 -7.29 12.38 10.74
C ALA A 158 -8.40 12.02 11.75
N THR A 159 -9.05 10.86 11.63
CA THR A 159 -10.04 10.42 12.60
C THR A 159 -9.43 10.27 14.01
N PRO A 160 -10.21 10.47 15.08
CA PRO A 160 -9.72 10.27 16.45
C PRO A 160 -9.10 8.88 16.68
N SER A 161 -9.67 7.82 16.06
CA SER A 161 -9.17 6.46 16.16
C SER A 161 -7.81 6.30 15.51
N ASN A 162 -7.62 6.84 14.31
CA ASN A 162 -6.34 6.78 13.61
C ASN A 162 -5.27 7.59 14.34
N ILE A 163 -5.61 8.79 14.79
CA ILE A 163 -4.70 9.60 15.59
C ILE A 163 -4.26 8.86 16.88
N LEU A 164 -5.21 8.26 17.61
CA LEU A 164 -4.92 7.48 18.81
C LEU A 164 -4.03 6.26 18.51
N TYR A 165 -4.26 5.58 17.39
CA TYR A 165 -3.40 4.49 16.93
C TYR A 165 -1.93 4.95 16.79
N PHE A 166 -1.69 6.05 16.07
CA PHE A 166 -0.35 6.60 15.89
C PHE A 166 0.25 7.12 17.20
N GLU A 167 -0.54 7.73 18.08
CA GLU A 167 -0.08 8.15 19.41
C GLU A 167 0.40 6.97 20.27
N ASN A 168 -0.26 5.84 20.19
CA ASN A 168 0.14 4.63 20.89
C ASN A 168 1.34 3.94 20.25
N LEU A 169 1.39 3.91 18.91
CA LEU A 169 2.48 3.29 18.16
C LEU A 169 3.81 4.04 18.33
N LEU A 170 3.78 5.37 18.48
CA LEU A 170 4.95 6.25 18.48
C LEU A 170 5.37 6.72 19.90
N LYS A 171 4.89 6.04 20.95
CA LYS A 171 5.36 6.21 22.33
C LYS A 171 6.74 5.60 22.48
#